data_b0393c0e6e8b17a59d9e7ffde384ba75
#
_entry.id   b0393c0e6e8b17a59d9e7ffde384ba75
#
_cell.length_a   1.000
_cell.length_b   1.000
_cell.length_c   1.000
_cell.angle_alpha   90.00
_cell.angle_beta   90.00
_cell.angle_gamma   90.00
#
_symmetry.space_group_name_H-M   'P 1'
#
loop_
_entity.id
_entity.type
_entity.pdbx_description
1 polymer ?
#
loop_
_entity_poly.entity_id
_entity_poly.type
_entity_poly.pdbx_seq_one_letter_code
_entity_poly.pdbx_strand_id
1 'polypeptide(L)'
;YMQVSAQVYQIYLRYVSPEDICVYSVDEVFIDVTGYLATYRVTARQLAAQMIEAVLSETGITATAGIGTNLYLSKIAMDIVAKHMEPDANGVRIAELDEREYREQLWDHRPITDFWRVGRGIARRLASNGLFTMGDIARCSLGGAREFHNEELLYRLFGINAELLIDHAWGWEPVT
;
A
#
# COMPACT_ATOMS: atom_id res chain seq x y z
N TYR A 1 -1.55 7.14 24.11
CA TYR A 1 -1.69 6.79 22.69
C TYR A 1 -2.11 7.99 21.83
N MET A 2 -3.21 8.68 22.19
CA MET A 2 -3.70 9.83 21.42
C MET A 2 -2.74 11.03 21.46
N GLN A 3 -2.09 11.26 22.58
CA GLN A 3 -1.11 12.35 22.69
C GLN A 3 0.13 12.12 21.81
N VAL A 4 0.61 10.88 21.76
CA VAL A 4 1.76 10.52 20.92
C VAL A 4 1.40 10.61 19.45
N SER A 5 0.23 10.12 19.07
CA SER A 5 -0.28 10.21 17.70
C SER A 5 -0.40 11.67 17.26
N ALA A 6 -0.92 12.55 18.12
CA ALA A 6 -1.01 13.99 17.84
C ALA A 6 0.36 14.63 17.70
N GLN A 7 1.34 14.23 18.53
CA GLN A 7 2.71 14.72 18.46
C GLN A 7 3.37 14.32 17.13
N VAL A 8 3.21 13.07 16.72
CA VAL A 8 3.73 12.58 15.44
C VAL A 8 3.12 13.35 14.27
N TYR A 9 1.81 13.56 14.30
CA TYR A 9 1.12 14.35 13.29
C TYR A 9 1.68 15.77 13.19
N GLN A 10 1.93 16.43 14.32
CA GLN A 10 2.52 17.76 14.35
C GLN A 10 3.93 17.78 13.76
N ILE A 11 4.69 16.72 13.92
CA ILE A 11 6.01 16.59 13.30
C ILE A 11 5.87 16.53 11.77
N TYR A 12 4.94 15.75 11.26
CA TYR A 12 4.71 15.67 9.82
C TYR A 12 4.28 17.02 9.22
N LEU A 13 3.55 17.84 9.96
CA LEU A 13 3.12 19.16 9.52
C LEU A 13 4.27 20.14 9.30
N ARG A 14 5.47 19.87 9.81
CA ARG A 14 6.67 20.68 9.53
C ARG A 14 7.18 20.46 8.11
N TYR A 15 6.84 19.33 7.51
CA TYR A 15 7.33 18.94 6.19
C TYR A 15 6.29 19.11 5.10
N VAL A 16 5.02 18.89 5.41
CA VAL A 16 3.94 18.88 4.44
C VAL A 16 2.71 19.61 4.99
N SER A 17 1.86 20.07 4.07
CA SER A 17 0.61 20.75 4.40
C SER A 17 -0.45 19.74 4.92
N PRO A 18 -1.36 20.17 5.82
CA PRO A 18 -2.43 19.29 6.28
C PRO A 18 -3.32 18.71 5.17
N GLU A 19 -3.43 19.43 4.06
CA GLU A 19 -4.24 19.03 2.90
C GLU A 19 -3.68 17.79 2.21
N ASP A 20 -2.38 17.55 2.36
CA ASP A 20 -1.69 16.42 1.74
C ASP A 20 -1.51 15.23 2.69
N ILE A 21 -2.07 15.33 3.90
CA ILE A 21 -2.06 14.25 4.90
C ILE A 21 -3.47 13.71 5.07
N CYS A 22 -3.63 12.41 4.89
CA CYS A 22 -4.86 11.69 5.20
C CYS A 22 -4.60 10.78 6.41
N VAL A 23 -5.26 11.04 7.52
CA VAL A 23 -5.18 10.19 8.71
C VAL A 23 -6.04 8.94 8.47
N TYR A 24 -5.39 7.79 8.38
CA TYR A 24 -6.06 6.53 8.16
C TYR A 24 -6.48 5.86 9.47
N SER A 25 -5.61 5.90 10.47
CA SER A 25 -5.87 5.35 11.80
C SER A 25 -5.04 6.09 12.85
N VAL A 26 -5.11 5.66 14.10
CA VAL A 26 -4.36 6.25 15.23
C VAL A 26 -2.84 6.27 14.96
N ASP A 27 -2.34 5.28 14.24
CA ASP A 27 -0.92 5.04 14.02
C ASP A 27 -0.50 5.06 12.53
N GLU A 28 -1.42 5.34 11.62
CA GLU A 28 -1.14 5.35 10.19
C GLU A 28 -1.66 6.61 9.50
N VAL A 29 -0.82 7.20 8.66
CA VAL A 29 -1.19 8.32 7.80
C VAL A 29 -0.73 8.05 6.37
N PHE A 30 -1.48 8.58 5.40
CA PHE A 30 -1.03 8.69 4.01
C PHE A 30 -0.62 10.12 3.74
N ILE A 31 0.49 10.30 3.04
CA ILE A 31 1.02 11.62 2.70
C ILE A 31 1.31 11.68 1.20
N ASP A 32 0.71 12.63 0.51
CA ASP A 32 1.08 12.93 -0.88
C ASP A 32 2.28 13.87 -0.87
N VAL A 33 3.45 13.36 -1.25
CA VAL A 33 4.70 14.12 -1.23
C VAL A 33 5.10 14.66 -2.60
N THR A 34 4.32 14.40 -3.63
CA THR A 34 4.65 14.74 -5.03
C THR A 34 5.08 16.20 -5.20
N GLY A 35 4.32 17.13 -4.65
CA GLY A 35 4.60 18.56 -4.76
C GLY A 35 5.80 19.06 -3.96
N TYR A 36 6.33 18.24 -3.05
CA TYR A 36 7.42 18.65 -2.14
C TYR A 36 8.80 18.22 -2.61
N LEU A 37 8.87 17.17 -3.45
CA LEU A 37 10.17 16.59 -3.82
C LEU A 37 11.06 17.57 -4.58
N ALA A 38 10.51 18.32 -5.52
CA ALA A 38 11.22 19.34 -6.26
C ALA A 38 11.63 20.51 -5.36
N THR A 39 10.72 20.96 -4.47
CA THR A 39 10.93 22.09 -3.57
C THR A 39 12.04 21.79 -2.58
N TYR A 40 12.04 20.61 -1.98
CA TYR A 40 13.06 20.20 -1.01
C TYR A 40 14.31 19.60 -1.66
N ARG A 41 14.27 19.36 -2.96
CA ARG A 41 15.34 18.71 -3.75
C ARG A 41 15.76 17.37 -3.14
N VAL A 42 14.75 16.56 -2.81
CA VAL A 42 14.93 15.21 -2.23
C VAL A 42 14.10 14.18 -2.97
N THR A 43 14.45 12.91 -2.82
CA THR A 43 13.61 11.80 -3.24
C THR A 43 12.53 11.53 -2.18
N ALA A 44 11.48 10.78 -2.55
CA ALA A 44 10.46 10.37 -1.59
C ALA A 44 11.07 9.59 -0.42
N ARG A 45 12.03 8.70 -0.71
CA ARG A 45 12.76 7.94 0.31
C ARG A 45 13.53 8.84 1.26
N GLN A 46 14.22 9.85 0.75
CA GLN A 46 14.95 10.80 1.56
C GLN A 46 14.03 11.61 2.47
N LEU A 47 12.91 12.06 1.94
CA LEU A 47 11.92 12.81 2.72
C LEU A 47 11.29 11.91 3.80
N ALA A 48 10.92 10.69 3.48
CA ALA A 48 10.41 9.74 4.45
C ALA A 48 11.43 9.46 5.56
N ALA A 49 12.70 9.30 5.21
CA ALA A 49 13.77 9.09 6.18
C ALA A 49 13.92 10.29 7.13
N GLN A 50 13.83 11.51 6.61
CA GLN A 50 13.89 12.73 7.44
C GLN A 50 12.74 12.80 8.43
N MET A 51 11.52 12.51 7.97
CA MET A 51 10.33 12.50 8.84
C MET A 51 10.45 11.43 9.94
N ILE A 52 10.86 10.22 9.58
CA ILE A 52 11.02 9.10 10.51
C ILE A 52 12.12 9.43 11.55
N GLU A 53 13.22 10.03 11.13
CA GLU A 53 14.30 10.44 12.03
C GLU A 53 13.82 11.50 13.02
N ALA A 54 13.05 12.49 12.56
CA ALA A 54 12.46 13.49 13.43
C ALA A 54 11.51 12.87 14.46
N VAL A 55 10.67 11.94 14.04
CA VAL A 55 9.77 11.21 14.95
C VAL A 55 10.57 10.42 15.98
N LEU A 56 11.59 9.70 15.55
CA LEU A 56 12.44 8.90 16.44
C LEU A 56 13.16 9.77 17.46
N SER A 57 13.77 10.88 17.02
CA SER A 57 14.53 11.75 17.91
C SER A 57 13.67 12.49 18.93
N GLU A 58 12.44 12.82 18.59
CA GLU A 58 11.53 13.58 19.46
C GLU A 58 10.60 12.71 20.32
N THR A 59 10.25 11.53 19.85
CA THR A 59 9.29 10.64 20.55
C THR A 59 9.89 9.32 21.01
N GLY A 60 11.04 8.92 20.49
CA GLY A 60 11.62 7.60 20.72
C GLY A 60 10.94 6.48 19.95
N ILE A 61 9.96 6.79 19.08
CA ILE A 61 9.20 5.81 18.32
C ILE A 61 9.83 5.63 16.94
N THR A 62 10.04 4.37 16.57
CA THR A 62 10.49 3.98 15.22
C THR A 62 9.26 3.80 14.33
N ALA A 63 9.19 4.56 13.25
CA ALA A 63 8.11 4.43 12.26
C ALA A 63 8.57 3.59 11.06
N THR A 64 7.61 2.99 10.37
CA THR A 64 7.82 2.26 9.12
C THR A 64 7.13 3.02 8.01
N ALA A 65 7.76 3.11 6.84
CA ALA A 65 7.19 3.79 5.69
C ALA A 65 7.09 2.87 4.49
N GLY A 66 5.99 3.04 3.74
CA GLY A 66 5.82 2.49 2.41
C GLY A 66 5.68 3.63 1.41
N ILE A 67 6.41 3.55 0.33
CA ILE A 67 6.40 4.53 -0.75
C ILE A 67 5.87 3.86 -2.01
N GLY A 68 4.92 4.50 -2.67
CA GLY A 68 4.35 3.98 -3.91
C GLY A 68 3.98 5.10 -4.85
N THR A 69 3.82 4.76 -6.11
CA THR A 69 3.37 5.68 -7.15
C THR A 69 1.88 6.01 -7.03
N ASN A 70 1.16 5.27 -6.20
CA ASN A 70 -0.21 5.56 -5.80
C ASN A 70 -0.43 5.12 -4.35
N LEU A 71 -1.60 5.47 -3.81
CA LEU A 71 -1.95 5.21 -2.42
C LEU A 71 -1.98 3.70 -2.10
N TYR A 72 -2.50 2.88 -3.01
CA TYR A 72 -2.54 1.43 -2.83
C TYR A 72 -1.13 0.84 -2.73
N LEU A 73 -0.24 1.19 -3.64
CA LEU A 73 1.13 0.67 -3.65
C LEU A 73 1.93 1.11 -2.43
N SER A 74 1.72 2.33 -1.94
CA SER A 74 2.37 2.76 -0.70
C SER A 74 1.91 1.93 0.50
N LYS A 75 0.61 1.62 0.58
CA LYS A 75 0.06 0.77 1.63
C LYS A 75 0.61 -0.65 1.57
N ILE A 76 0.68 -1.23 0.38
CA ILE A 76 1.22 -2.58 0.17
C ILE A 76 2.73 -2.64 0.45
N ALA A 77 3.48 -1.61 0.04
CA ALA A 77 4.90 -1.53 0.37
C ALA A 77 5.11 -1.54 1.89
N MET A 78 4.31 -0.80 2.63
CA MET A 78 4.39 -0.78 4.09
C MET A 78 3.94 -2.10 4.72
N ASP A 79 2.81 -2.64 4.31
CA ASP A 79 2.19 -3.79 4.97
C ASP A 79 2.89 -5.12 4.65
N ILE A 80 3.42 -5.28 3.44
CA ILE A 80 4.00 -6.54 2.99
C ILE A 80 5.52 -6.44 2.86
N VAL A 81 6.02 -5.53 2.04
CA VAL A 81 7.46 -5.47 1.74
C VAL A 81 8.28 -5.06 2.96
N ALA A 82 7.88 -4.01 3.66
CA ALA A 82 8.60 -3.51 4.83
C ALA A 82 8.65 -4.55 5.97
N LYS A 83 7.62 -5.37 6.12
CA LYS A 83 7.59 -6.42 7.16
C LYS A 83 8.66 -7.48 6.98
N HIS A 84 9.06 -7.73 5.74
CA HIS A 84 10.01 -8.79 5.39
C HIS A 84 11.42 -8.28 5.10
N MET A 85 11.64 -6.95 5.20
CA MET A 85 12.96 -6.40 4.98
C MET A 85 13.72 -6.22 6.30
N GLU A 86 15.04 -6.25 6.21
CA GLU A 86 15.90 -5.97 7.35
C GLU A 86 15.83 -4.49 7.72
N PRO A 87 15.71 -4.15 9.01
CA PRO A 87 15.75 -2.77 9.44
C PRO A 87 17.17 -2.20 9.29
N ASP A 88 17.26 -0.87 9.17
CA ASP A 88 18.56 -0.20 9.22
C ASP A 88 19.12 -0.17 10.66
N ALA A 89 20.27 0.52 10.85
CA ALA A 89 20.92 0.62 12.15
C ALA A 89 20.05 1.24 13.25
N ASN A 90 19.02 2.03 12.87
CA ASN A 90 18.09 2.67 13.79
C ASN A 90 16.76 1.89 13.93
N GLY A 91 16.67 0.71 13.36
CA GLY A 91 15.45 -0.09 13.36
C GLY A 91 14.40 0.38 12.37
N VAL A 92 14.75 1.22 11.41
CA VAL A 92 13.84 1.82 10.45
C VAL A 92 13.71 0.95 9.20
N ARG A 93 12.48 0.80 8.73
CA ARG A 93 12.17 0.10 7.48
C ARG A 93 11.44 1.05 6.54
N ILE A 94 11.98 1.22 5.34
CA ILE A 94 11.37 2.00 4.27
C ILE A 94 11.31 1.12 3.02
N ALA A 95 10.11 0.79 2.59
CA ALA A 95 9.87 -0.02 1.38
C ALA A 95 9.31 0.86 0.28
N GLU A 96 9.57 0.50 -0.96
CA GLU A 96 9.16 1.26 -2.13
C GLU A 96 8.69 0.32 -3.23
N LEU A 97 7.56 0.63 -3.87
CA LEU A 97 6.98 -0.14 -4.97
C LEU A 97 6.43 0.80 -6.04
N ASP A 98 6.78 0.51 -7.29
CA ASP A 98 6.01 0.95 -8.45
C ASP A 98 5.14 -0.21 -8.96
N GLU A 99 4.35 0.03 -10.01
CA GLU A 99 3.43 -0.98 -10.56
C GLU A 99 4.17 -2.21 -11.09
N ARG A 100 5.32 -2.00 -11.70
CA ARG A 100 6.14 -3.10 -12.24
C ARG A 100 6.72 -3.95 -11.12
N GLU A 101 7.33 -3.32 -10.14
CA GLU A 101 7.92 -4.02 -8.99
C GLU A 101 6.85 -4.80 -8.21
N TYR A 102 5.66 -4.22 -8.06
CA TYR A 102 4.53 -4.89 -7.45
C TYR A 102 4.19 -6.20 -8.16
N ARG A 103 4.08 -6.18 -9.48
CA ARG A 103 3.77 -7.38 -10.26
C ARG A 103 4.89 -8.40 -10.19
N GLU A 104 6.14 -7.96 -10.32
CA GLU A 104 7.30 -8.85 -10.28
C GLU A 104 7.49 -9.51 -8.93
N GLN A 105 7.26 -8.78 -7.84
CA GLN A 105 7.56 -9.25 -6.49
C GLN A 105 6.35 -9.88 -5.77
N LEU A 106 5.14 -9.41 -6.02
CA LEU A 106 3.99 -9.71 -5.17
C LEU A 106 2.82 -10.41 -5.86
N TRP A 107 2.85 -10.61 -7.17
CA TRP A 107 1.75 -11.29 -7.85
C TRP A 107 1.54 -12.72 -7.36
N ASP A 108 2.58 -13.40 -6.90
CA ASP A 108 2.51 -14.76 -6.38
C ASP A 108 2.51 -14.82 -4.85
N HIS A 109 2.44 -13.68 -4.18
CA HIS A 109 2.45 -13.62 -2.73
C HIS A 109 1.21 -14.25 -2.11
N ARG A 110 1.40 -15.03 -1.06
CA ARG A 110 0.35 -15.66 -0.24
C ARG A 110 0.60 -15.41 1.24
N PRO A 111 -0.46 -15.31 2.05
CA PRO A 111 -1.86 -15.37 1.71
C PRO A 111 -2.36 -14.08 1.07
N ILE A 112 -3.40 -14.17 0.26
CA ILE A 112 -3.98 -13.00 -0.41
C ILE A 112 -4.61 -12.02 0.58
N THR A 113 -4.93 -12.48 1.79
CA THR A 113 -5.46 -11.63 2.86
C THR A 113 -4.43 -10.64 3.43
N ASP A 114 -3.15 -10.77 3.08
CA ASP A 114 -2.14 -9.76 3.44
C ASP A 114 -2.35 -8.45 2.67
N PHE A 115 -3.05 -8.51 1.55
CA PHE A 115 -3.30 -7.34 0.73
C PHE A 115 -4.45 -6.50 1.28
N TRP A 116 -4.25 -5.20 1.31
CA TRP A 116 -5.26 -4.25 1.76
C TRP A 116 -6.57 -4.45 1.00
N ARG A 117 -7.68 -4.42 1.71
CA ARG A 117 -9.04 -4.62 1.24
C ARG A 117 -9.39 -6.04 0.79
N VAL A 118 -8.52 -7.01 1.02
CA VAL A 118 -8.83 -8.42 0.80
C VAL A 118 -9.00 -9.11 2.15
N GLY A 119 -10.24 -9.23 2.58
CA GLY A 119 -10.59 -9.95 3.81
C GLY A 119 -10.80 -11.45 3.57
N ARG A 120 -11.08 -12.17 4.66
CA ARG A 120 -11.29 -13.62 4.62
C ARG A 120 -12.44 -14.05 3.72
N GLY A 121 -13.52 -13.27 3.67
CA GLY A 121 -14.67 -13.57 2.83
C GLY A 121 -14.33 -13.54 1.34
N ILE A 122 -13.61 -12.50 0.92
CA ILE A 122 -13.15 -12.36 -0.45
C ILE A 122 -12.17 -13.49 -0.79
N ALA A 123 -11.19 -13.74 0.08
CA ALA A 123 -10.20 -14.80 -0.12
C ALA A 123 -10.86 -16.18 -0.28
N ARG A 124 -11.88 -16.46 0.53
CA ARG A 124 -12.61 -17.73 0.46
C ARG A 124 -13.35 -17.90 -0.86
N ARG A 125 -14.03 -16.85 -1.32
CA ARG A 125 -14.73 -16.88 -2.62
C ARG A 125 -13.77 -17.05 -3.78
N LEU A 126 -12.62 -16.37 -3.73
CA LEU A 126 -11.57 -16.51 -4.73
C LEU A 126 -11.03 -17.95 -4.74
N ALA A 127 -10.69 -18.49 -3.57
CA ALA A 127 -10.16 -19.85 -3.45
C ALA A 127 -11.13 -20.91 -3.99
N SER A 128 -12.44 -20.73 -3.73
CA SER A 128 -13.48 -21.64 -4.26
C SER A 128 -13.54 -21.65 -5.79
N ASN A 129 -12.96 -20.65 -6.44
CA ASN A 129 -12.92 -20.54 -7.90
C ASN A 129 -11.48 -20.70 -8.46
N GLY A 130 -10.55 -21.21 -7.65
CA GLY A 130 -9.18 -21.48 -8.09
C GLY A 130 -8.30 -20.24 -8.19
N LEU A 131 -8.66 -19.15 -7.52
CA LEU A 131 -7.90 -17.90 -7.51
C LEU A 131 -7.30 -17.68 -6.13
N PHE A 132 -5.96 -17.68 -6.04
CA PHE A 132 -5.25 -17.64 -4.76
C PHE A 132 -4.33 -16.45 -4.59
N THR A 133 -4.01 -15.75 -5.68
CA THR A 133 -3.03 -14.65 -5.68
C THR A 133 -3.57 -13.45 -6.45
N MET A 134 -2.94 -12.29 -6.25
CA MET A 134 -3.27 -11.10 -7.05
C MET A 134 -2.94 -11.32 -8.52
N GLY A 135 -1.88 -12.06 -8.82
CA GLY A 135 -1.56 -12.45 -10.19
C GLY A 135 -2.65 -13.31 -10.83
N ASP A 136 -3.25 -14.22 -10.05
CA ASP A 136 -4.39 -15.01 -10.54
C ASP A 136 -5.58 -14.12 -10.91
N ILE A 137 -5.89 -13.11 -10.10
CA ILE A 137 -6.98 -12.16 -10.37
C ILE A 137 -6.67 -11.35 -11.62
N ALA A 138 -5.45 -10.84 -11.75
CA ALA A 138 -5.04 -10.06 -12.92
C ALA A 138 -5.15 -10.88 -14.21
N ARG A 139 -4.67 -12.11 -14.19
CA ARG A 139 -4.77 -13.01 -15.34
C ARG A 139 -6.23 -13.38 -15.64
N CYS A 140 -7.04 -13.60 -14.60
CA CYS A 140 -8.48 -13.83 -14.74
C CYS A 140 -9.16 -12.66 -15.47
N SER A 141 -8.81 -11.43 -15.16
CA SER A 141 -9.38 -10.25 -15.79
C SER A 141 -9.15 -10.18 -17.32
N LEU A 142 -8.14 -10.91 -17.81
CA LEU A 142 -7.79 -10.97 -19.23
C LEU A 142 -8.38 -12.20 -19.95
N GLY A 143 -9.09 -13.08 -19.23
CA GLY A 143 -9.64 -14.31 -19.79
C GLY A 143 -10.67 -14.05 -20.87
N GLY A 144 -10.70 -14.92 -21.89
CA GLY A 144 -11.66 -14.84 -22.97
C GLY A 144 -13.09 -15.17 -22.51
N ALA A 145 -14.08 -14.72 -23.27
CA ALA A 145 -15.50 -14.88 -22.93
C ALA A 145 -15.95 -16.34 -22.74
N ARG A 146 -15.23 -17.29 -23.32
CA ARG A 146 -15.52 -18.72 -23.21
C ARG A 146 -14.72 -19.42 -22.12
N GLU A 147 -13.76 -18.75 -21.51
CA GLU A 147 -12.95 -19.31 -20.42
C GLU A 147 -13.72 -19.22 -19.10
N PHE A 148 -13.47 -20.17 -18.20
CA PHE A 148 -14.06 -20.13 -16.86
C PHE A 148 -13.55 -18.91 -16.06
N HIS A 149 -12.24 -18.66 -16.11
CA HIS A 149 -11.62 -17.50 -15.49
C HIS A 149 -11.65 -16.32 -16.45
N ASN A 150 -12.55 -15.39 -16.20
CA ASN A 150 -12.67 -14.14 -16.95
C ASN A 150 -13.20 -13.03 -16.06
N GLU A 151 -13.28 -11.82 -16.59
CA GLU A 151 -13.78 -10.65 -15.87
C GLU A 151 -15.21 -10.86 -15.37
N GLU A 152 -16.06 -11.48 -16.18
CA GLU A 152 -17.45 -11.75 -15.81
C GLU A 152 -17.58 -12.61 -14.55
N LEU A 153 -16.69 -13.59 -14.35
CA LEU A 153 -16.65 -14.38 -13.14
C LEU A 153 -16.42 -13.48 -11.90
N LEU A 154 -15.50 -12.55 -12.00
CA LEU A 154 -15.19 -11.62 -10.89
C LEU A 154 -16.38 -10.72 -10.58
N TYR A 155 -17.09 -10.21 -11.59
CA TYR A 155 -18.30 -9.42 -11.39
C TYR A 155 -19.44 -10.24 -10.78
N ARG A 156 -19.58 -11.52 -11.16
CA ARG A 156 -20.57 -12.40 -10.53
C ARG A 156 -20.28 -12.64 -9.06
N LEU A 157 -19.01 -12.77 -8.69
CA LEU A 157 -18.60 -13.03 -7.32
C LEU A 157 -18.70 -11.80 -6.43
N PHE A 158 -18.35 -10.62 -6.93
CA PHE A 158 -18.13 -9.42 -6.11
C PHE A 158 -18.95 -8.20 -6.53
N GLY A 159 -19.69 -8.29 -7.62
CA GLY A 159 -20.46 -7.16 -8.16
C GLY A 159 -19.52 -6.01 -8.54
N ILE A 160 -19.93 -4.77 -8.24
CA ILE A 160 -19.13 -3.58 -8.57
C ILE A 160 -17.78 -3.55 -7.84
N ASN A 161 -17.66 -4.22 -6.72
CA ASN A 161 -16.38 -4.31 -5.99
C ASN A 161 -15.30 -5.06 -6.77
N ALA A 162 -15.68 -5.80 -7.81
CA ALA A 162 -14.72 -6.44 -8.71
C ALA A 162 -13.83 -5.44 -9.42
N GLU A 163 -14.33 -4.24 -9.75
CA GLU A 163 -13.53 -3.20 -10.40
C GLU A 163 -12.33 -2.81 -9.56
N LEU A 164 -12.55 -2.51 -8.29
CA LEU A 164 -11.46 -2.13 -7.38
C LEU A 164 -10.48 -3.30 -7.17
N LEU A 165 -11.01 -4.51 -7.03
CA LEU A 165 -10.18 -5.70 -6.85
C LEU A 165 -9.27 -5.95 -8.06
N ILE A 166 -9.80 -5.80 -9.28
CA ILE A 166 -9.03 -5.93 -10.52
C ILE A 166 -7.97 -4.83 -10.61
N ASP A 167 -8.35 -3.58 -10.34
CA ASP A 167 -7.40 -2.45 -10.36
C ASP A 167 -6.25 -2.69 -9.39
N HIS A 168 -6.55 -3.08 -8.16
CA HIS A 168 -5.52 -3.41 -7.16
C HIS A 168 -4.66 -4.59 -7.58
N ALA A 169 -5.23 -5.60 -8.22
CA ALA A 169 -4.45 -6.74 -8.74
C ALA A 169 -3.40 -6.29 -9.76
N TRP A 170 -3.71 -5.25 -10.54
CA TRP A 170 -2.78 -4.66 -11.49
C TRP A 170 -1.83 -3.63 -10.86
N GLY A 171 -2.03 -3.28 -9.59
CA GLY A 171 -1.24 -2.27 -8.90
C GLY A 171 -1.73 -0.85 -9.15
N TRP A 172 -2.99 -0.67 -9.48
CA TRP A 172 -3.58 0.62 -9.78
C TRP A 172 -4.60 1.04 -8.72
N GLU A 173 -4.68 2.35 -8.45
CA GLU A 173 -5.62 2.93 -7.50
C GLU A 173 -6.44 4.01 -8.19
N PRO A 174 -7.76 3.78 -8.38
CA PRO A 174 -8.60 4.76 -9.06
C PRO A 174 -8.94 5.99 -8.21
N VAL A 175 -8.76 5.89 -6.89
CA VAL A 175 -9.06 6.98 -5.95
C VAL A 175 -7.76 7.69 -5.56
N THR A 176 -7.73 8.98 -5.75
CA THR A 176 -6.60 9.84 -5.37
C THR A 176 -6.95 10.71 -4.17
#